data_aaeab832f511f79180c396c015558e31
#
_entry.id   aaeab832f511f79180c396c015558e31
#
_cell.length_a   1.000
_cell.length_b   1.000
_cell.length_c   1.000
_cell.angle_alpha   90.00
_cell.angle_beta   90.00
_cell.angle_gamma   90.00
#
_symmetry.space_group_name_H-M   'P 1'
#
loop_
_entity.id
_entity.type
_entity.pdbx_description
1 polymer ?
#
loop_
_entity_poly.entity_id
_entity_poly.type
_entity_poly.pdbx_seq_one_letter_code
_entity_poly.pdbx_strand_id
1 'polypeptide(L)'
;MSQQPVDLNNEINYLFGYAGVAIALTFANLGAAYGTAKSGVGICAMGVMKPSVIIRGVIPVIMAGILGIYGLIVAVILGQKLNEPETNKYNEYKSFRHLGSGLTCGLTSLAAGIAIGVGGEAGVRALGQQDKVFVGMMLILIFSEALGLYGLIVALILTQ
;
A
#
# COMPACT_ATOMS: atom_id res chain seq x y z
N MET A 1 -43.17 -9.41 10.63
CA MET A 1 -41.80 -8.90 10.40
C MET A 1 -41.89 -7.39 10.32
N SER A 2 -41.70 -6.69 11.43
CA SER A 2 -41.68 -5.23 11.48
C SER A 2 -40.35 -4.77 10.90
N GLN A 3 -40.35 -4.25 9.68
CA GLN A 3 -39.21 -3.52 9.14
C GLN A 3 -39.00 -2.30 10.04
N GLN A 4 -37.89 -2.30 10.80
CA GLN A 4 -37.48 -1.08 11.48
C GLN A 4 -37.20 -0.02 10.42
N PRO A 5 -37.57 1.25 10.65
CA PRO A 5 -37.27 2.32 9.70
C PRO A 5 -35.76 2.36 9.48
N VAL A 6 -35.37 2.32 8.20
CA VAL A 6 -33.97 2.41 7.76
C VAL A 6 -33.41 3.74 8.25
N ASP A 7 -32.46 3.69 9.17
CA ASP A 7 -31.78 4.88 9.67
C ASP A 7 -30.72 5.30 8.67
N LEU A 8 -31.10 6.16 7.73
CA LEU A 8 -30.25 6.64 6.61
C LEU A 8 -28.87 7.13 7.08
N ASN A 9 -28.82 7.74 8.27
CA ASN A 9 -27.55 8.22 8.82
C ASN A 9 -26.59 7.06 9.16
N ASN A 10 -27.12 5.96 9.67
CA ASN A 10 -26.33 4.78 9.97
C ASN A 10 -25.78 4.14 8.67
N GLU A 11 -26.59 4.05 7.63
CA GLU A 11 -26.16 3.47 6.35
C GLU A 11 -25.08 4.32 5.68
N ILE A 12 -25.19 5.64 5.73
CA ILE A 12 -24.16 6.55 5.23
C ILE A 12 -22.84 6.37 6.00
N ASN A 13 -22.91 6.21 7.31
CA ASN A 13 -21.72 5.98 8.13
C ASN A 13 -21.00 4.67 7.76
N TYR A 14 -21.74 3.58 7.56
CA TYR A 14 -21.18 2.32 7.08
C TYR A 14 -20.58 2.44 5.67
N LEU A 15 -21.21 3.22 4.78
CA LEU A 15 -20.68 3.48 3.44
C LEU A 15 -19.27 4.10 3.51
N PHE A 16 -19.07 5.12 4.34
CA PHE A 16 -17.74 5.73 4.52
C PHE A 16 -16.73 4.75 5.12
N GLY A 17 -17.14 3.92 6.07
CA GLY A 17 -16.28 2.88 6.63
C GLY A 17 -15.83 1.86 5.60
N TYR A 18 -16.75 1.30 4.81
CA TYR A 18 -16.42 0.37 3.74
C TYR A 18 -15.64 1.03 2.59
N ALA A 19 -15.89 2.30 2.29
CA ALA A 19 -15.07 3.07 1.37
C ALA A 19 -13.62 3.16 1.85
N GLY A 20 -13.39 3.37 3.14
CA GLY A 20 -12.04 3.33 3.73
C GLY A 20 -11.33 1.99 3.52
N VAL A 21 -12.03 0.87 3.73
CA VAL A 21 -11.50 -0.49 3.47
C VAL A 21 -11.10 -0.65 2.00
N ALA A 22 -12.00 -0.30 1.09
CA ALA A 22 -11.77 -0.43 -0.34
C ALA A 22 -10.61 0.43 -0.83
N ILE A 23 -10.52 1.69 -0.37
CA ILE A 23 -9.47 2.63 -0.72
C ILE A 23 -8.10 2.14 -0.23
N ALA A 24 -8.01 1.68 1.04
CA ALA A 24 -6.77 1.14 1.59
C ALA A 24 -6.20 0.03 0.72
N LEU A 25 -7.02 -0.95 0.38
CA LEU A 25 -6.59 -2.11 -0.39
C LEU A 25 -6.30 -1.76 -1.85
N THR A 26 -7.17 -0.99 -2.49
CA THR A 26 -7.06 -0.69 -3.93
C THR A 26 -5.83 0.14 -4.24
N PHE A 27 -5.64 1.25 -3.55
CA PHE A 27 -4.50 2.14 -3.83
C PHE A 27 -3.16 1.53 -3.44
N ALA A 28 -3.09 0.77 -2.34
CA ALA A 28 -1.87 0.06 -1.97
C ALA A 28 -1.49 -0.99 -3.01
N ASN A 29 -2.45 -1.77 -3.51
CA ASN A 29 -2.22 -2.75 -4.56
C ASN A 29 -1.86 -2.10 -5.90
N LEU A 30 -2.44 -0.96 -6.26
CA LEU A 30 -2.04 -0.20 -7.44
C LEU A 30 -0.58 0.25 -7.35
N GLY A 31 -0.14 0.75 -6.19
CA GLY A 31 1.25 1.12 -5.94
C GLY A 31 2.19 -0.09 -6.04
N ALA A 32 1.83 -1.19 -5.38
CA ALA A 32 2.60 -2.44 -5.45
C ALA A 32 2.70 -2.97 -6.88
N ALA A 33 1.60 -2.99 -7.63
CA ALA A 33 1.57 -3.48 -9.02
C ALA A 33 2.43 -2.61 -9.94
N TYR A 34 2.33 -1.27 -9.82
CA TYR A 34 3.16 -0.36 -10.59
C TYR A 34 4.64 -0.55 -10.27
N GLY A 35 4.99 -0.61 -8.99
CA GLY A 35 6.37 -0.79 -8.53
C GLY A 35 6.98 -2.10 -9.01
N THR A 36 6.25 -3.21 -8.90
CA THR A 36 6.69 -4.52 -9.37
C THR A 36 6.85 -4.56 -10.88
N ALA A 37 5.89 -4.02 -11.64
CA ALA A 37 5.94 -3.99 -13.10
C ALA A 37 7.13 -3.16 -13.62
N LYS A 38 7.31 -1.96 -13.08
CA LYS A 38 8.42 -1.07 -13.48
C LYS A 38 9.79 -1.65 -13.15
N SER A 39 9.96 -2.18 -11.95
CA SER A 39 11.21 -2.85 -11.54
C SER A 39 11.47 -4.09 -12.41
N GLY A 40 10.43 -4.85 -12.75
CA GLY A 40 10.50 -6.01 -13.64
C GLY A 40 11.03 -5.66 -15.03
N VAL A 41 10.61 -4.53 -15.61
CA VAL A 41 11.15 -4.02 -16.89
C VAL A 41 12.67 -3.83 -16.81
N GLY A 42 13.16 -3.22 -15.71
CA GLY A 42 14.60 -3.04 -15.48
C GLY A 42 15.35 -4.38 -15.42
N ILE A 43 14.79 -5.36 -14.69
CA ILE A 43 15.37 -6.70 -14.53
C ILE A 43 15.44 -7.42 -15.89
N CYS A 44 14.35 -7.44 -16.65
CA CYS A 44 14.31 -8.11 -17.94
C CYS A 44 15.32 -7.48 -18.94
N ALA A 45 15.38 -6.15 -18.98
CA ALA A 45 16.30 -5.45 -19.87
C ALA A 45 17.77 -5.76 -19.56
N MET A 46 18.14 -5.81 -18.27
CA MET A 46 19.53 -6.06 -17.86
C MET A 46 19.88 -7.54 -17.76
N GLY A 47 18.89 -8.40 -17.44
CA GLY A 47 19.08 -9.84 -17.30
C GLY A 47 19.57 -10.51 -18.59
N VAL A 48 19.15 -10.01 -19.75
CA VAL A 48 19.61 -10.48 -21.05
C VAL A 48 21.08 -10.14 -21.26
N MET A 49 21.51 -8.96 -20.83
CA MET A 49 22.91 -8.49 -21.05
C MET A 49 23.86 -9.04 -19.97
N LYS A 50 23.40 -9.14 -18.71
CA LYS A 50 24.23 -9.53 -17.57
C LYS A 50 23.42 -10.39 -16.59
N PRO A 51 23.32 -11.72 -16.80
CA PRO A 51 22.49 -12.62 -15.97
C PRO A 51 22.82 -12.59 -14.48
N SER A 52 24.06 -12.28 -14.09
CA SER A 52 24.48 -12.20 -12.70
C SER A 52 23.78 -11.10 -11.89
N VAL A 53 23.16 -10.13 -12.57
CA VAL A 53 22.44 -8.99 -11.95
C VAL A 53 21.02 -9.36 -11.56
N ILE A 54 20.43 -10.41 -12.14
CA ILE A 54 19.01 -10.78 -11.96
C ILE A 54 18.68 -10.94 -10.48
N ILE A 55 19.47 -11.72 -9.73
CA ILE A 55 19.20 -12.02 -8.31
C ILE A 55 19.19 -10.73 -7.46
N ARG A 56 20.12 -9.82 -7.69
CA ARG A 56 20.18 -8.53 -7.00
C ARG A 56 19.10 -7.56 -7.48
N GLY A 57 18.69 -7.67 -8.72
CA GLY A 57 17.65 -6.85 -9.34
C GLY A 57 16.24 -7.21 -8.87
N VAL A 58 16.01 -8.39 -8.25
CA VAL A 58 14.69 -8.78 -7.72
C VAL A 58 14.30 -7.99 -6.46
N ILE A 59 15.26 -7.40 -5.74
CA ILE A 59 15.01 -6.70 -4.49
C ILE A 59 13.95 -5.59 -4.62
N PRO A 60 14.00 -4.68 -5.62
CA PRO A 60 12.94 -3.68 -5.79
C PRO A 60 11.54 -4.26 -5.98
N VAL A 61 11.43 -5.42 -6.64
CA VAL A 61 10.14 -6.11 -6.85
C VAL A 61 9.58 -6.61 -5.51
N ILE A 62 10.42 -7.19 -4.67
CA ILE A 62 10.02 -7.66 -3.33
C ILE A 62 9.55 -6.48 -2.48
N MET A 63 10.31 -5.38 -2.46
CA MET A 63 9.96 -4.19 -1.69
C MET A 63 8.64 -3.56 -2.18
N ALA A 64 8.44 -3.46 -3.49
CA ALA A 64 7.17 -2.99 -4.04
C ALA A 64 5.98 -3.88 -3.61
N GLY A 65 6.17 -5.20 -3.56
CA GLY A 65 5.14 -6.15 -3.15
C GLY A 65 4.67 -6.00 -1.69
N ILE A 66 5.57 -5.62 -0.79
CA ILE A 66 5.26 -5.40 0.64
C ILE A 66 4.21 -4.29 0.83
N LEU A 67 4.19 -3.27 -0.02
CA LEU A 67 3.20 -2.18 0.07
C LEU A 67 1.76 -2.67 -0.06
N GLY A 68 1.51 -3.70 -0.88
CA GLY A 68 0.20 -4.34 -1.00
C GLY A 68 -0.24 -4.99 0.31
N ILE A 69 0.70 -5.56 1.07
CA ILE A 69 0.44 -6.15 2.38
C ILE A 69 0.03 -5.08 3.40
N TYR A 70 0.61 -3.88 3.34
CA TYR A 70 0.22 -2.77 4.23
C TYR A 70 -1.25 -2.40 4.03
N GLY A 71 -1.71 -2.27 2.78
CA GLY A 71 -3.11 -2.02 2.47
C GLY A 71 -4.04 -3.14 2.93
N LEU A 72 -3.60 -4.40 2.79
CA LEU A 72 -4.36 -5.56 3.24
C LEU A 72 -4.53 -5.57 4.77
N ILE A 73 -3.48 -5.29 5.54
CA ILE A 73 -3.53 -5.23 7.00
C ILE A 73 -4.57 -4.21 7.45
N VAL A 74 -4.52 -2.98 6.92
CA VAL A 74 -5.48 -1.92 7.27
C VAL A 74 -6.90 -2.30 6.87
N ALA A 75 -7.09 -2.85 5.65
CA ALA A 75 -8.40 -3.28 5.16
C ALA A 75 -9.02 -4.36 6.06
N VAL A 76 -8.24 -5.34 6.50
CA VAL A 76 -8.72 -6.40 7.40
C VAL A 76 -9.11 -5.85 8.77
N ILE A 77 -8.29 -4.99 9.36
CA ILE A 77 -8.57 -4.39 10.68
C ILE A 77 -9.83 -3.52 10.62
N LEU A 78 -9.96 -2.68 9.59
CA LEU A 78 -11.15 -1.86 9.39
C LEU A 78 -12.40 -2.74 9.17
N GLY A 79 -12.28 -3.79 8.34
CA GLY A 79 -13.38 -4.72 8.06
C GLY A 79 -13.86 -5.46 9.32
N GLN A 80 -12.96 -5.86 10.20
CA GLN A 80 -13.32 -6.47 11.48
C GLN A 80 -14.09 -5.50 12.36
N LYS A 81 -13.64 -4.25 12.49
CA LYS A 81 -14.31 -3.20 13.29
C LYS A 81 -15.68 -2.80 12.75
N LEU A 82 -15.90 -2.89 11.46
CA LEU A 82 -17.20 -2.65 10.84
C LEU A 82 -18.21 -3.79 11.10
N ASN A 83 -17.72 -5.01 11.30
CA ASN A 83 -18.55 -6.20 11.53
C ASN A 83 -18.76 -6.52 13.02
N GLU A 84 -18.14 -5.79 13.95
CA GLU A 84 -18.37 -5.99 15.38
C GLU A 84 -19.81 -5.61 15.74
N PRO A 85 -20.57 -6.49 16.44
CA PRO A 85 -21.92 -6.19 16.90
C PRO A 85 -21.82 -5.14 18.02
N GLU A 86 -21.84 -3.88 17.66
CA GLU A 86 -21.77 -2.80 18.64
C GLU A 86 -23.13 -2.56 19.30
N THR A 87 -23.13 -2.60 20.63
CA THR A 87 -24.18 -2.03 21.48
C THR A 87 -24.26 -0.49 21.34
N ASN A 88 -23.23 0.15 20.81
CA ASN A 88 -23.19 1.57 20.47
C ASN A 88 -23.20 1.75 18.94
N LYS A 89 -24.14 2.56 18.47
CA LYS A 89 -24.28 2.93 17.04
C LYS A 89 -22.94 3.36 16.46
N TYR A 90 -22.63 2.88 15.26
CA TYR A 90 -21.48 3.33 14.48
C TYR A 90 -21.63 4.83 14.18
N ASN A 91 -20.83 5.66 14.85
CA ASN A 91 -20.96 7.11 14.83
C ASN A 91 -20.25 7.73 13.63
N GLU A 92 -20.71 8.91 13.19
CA GLU A 92 -20.07 9.71 12.14
C GLU A 92 -18.58 9.91 12.38
N TYR A 93 -18.17 10.17 13.61
CA TYR A 93 -16.77 10.32 13.98
C TYR A 93 -15.92 9.08 13.66
N LYS A 94 -16.43 7.89 13.98
CA LYS A 94 -15.74 6.62 13.66
C LYS A 94 -15.67 6.39 12.14
N SER A 95 -16.73 6.70 11.41
CA SER A 95 -16.78 6.52 9.97
C SER A 95 -15.76 7.38 9.23
N PHE A 96 -15.63 8.65 9.60
CA PHE A 96 -14.61 9.53 9.03
C PHE A 96 -13.18 9.12 9.41
N ARG A 97 -12.96 8.62 10.62
CA ARG A 97 -11.65 8.06 11.04
C ARG A 97 -11.27 6.85 10.20
N HIS A 98 -12.20 5.95 9.95
CA HIS A 98 -11.97 4.76 9.12
C HIS A 98 -11.70 5.14 7.66
N LEU A 99 -12.43 6.11 7.13
CA LEU A 99 -12.15 6.66 5.80
C LEU A 99 -10.75 7.30 5.74
N GLY A 100 -10.42 8.14 6.72
CA GLY A 100 -9.10 8.78 6.84
C GLY A 100 -7.97 7.78 6.95
N SER A 101 -8.16 6.70 7.73
CA SER A 101 -7.22 5.59 7.83
C SER A 101 -6.96 4.92 6.47
N GLY A 102 -8.04 4.60 5.74
CA GLY A 102 -7.94 3.99 4.41
C GLY A 102 -7.22 4.89 3.40
N LEU A 103 -7.56 6.17 3.37
CA LEU A 103 -6.92 7.16 2.50
C LEU A 103 -5.43 7.32 2.83
N THR A 104 -5.08 7.41 4.11
CA THR A 104 -3.68 7.59 4.54
C THR A 104 -2.82 6.41 4.11
N CYS A 105 -3.22 5.17 4.41
CA CYS A 105 -2.46 3.99 4.02
C CYS A 105 -2.43 3.81 2.49
N GLY A 106 -3.58 3.96 1.83
CA GLY A 106 -3.69 3.72 0.39
C GLY A 106 -2.84 4.69 -0.43
N LEU A 107 -2.97 6.00 -0.18
CA LEU A 107 -2.24 7.02 -0.95
C LEU A 107 -0.73 7.01 -0.69
N THR A 108 -0.30 6.80 0.57
CA THR A 108 1.13 6.71 0.88
C THR A 108 1.77 5.47 0.26
N SER A 109 1.07 4.32 0.28
CA SER A 109 1.54 3.10 -0.37
C SER A 109 1.58 3.24 -1.91
N LEU A 110 0.62 3.96 -2.50
CA LEU A 110 0.65 4.27 -3.93
C LEU A 110 1.87 5.13 -4.28
N ALA A 111 2.12 6.20 -3.54
CA ALA A 111 3.27 7.07 -3.76
C ALA A 111 4.61 6.33 -3.58
N ALA A 112 4.73 5.51 -2.53
CA ALA A 112 5.89 4.67 -2.28
C ALA A 112 6.13 3.67 -3.41
N GLY A 113 5.05 3.03 -3.93
CA GLY A 113 5.12 2.09 -5.05
C GLY A 113 5.62 2.73 -6.34
N ILE A 114 5.17 3.95 -6.64
CA ILE A 114 5.67 4.72 -7.79
C ILE A 114 7.17 5.03 -7.61
N ALA A 115 7.59 5.48 -6.43
CA ALA A 115 8.99 5.80 -6.13
C ALA A 115 9.89 4.55 -6.25
N ILE A 116 9.46 3.41 -5.68
CA ILE A 116 10.19 2.13 -5.78
C ILE A 116 10.25 1.66 -7.24
N GLY A 117 9.17 1.80 -8.00
CA GLY A 117 9.14 1.39 -9.41
C GLY A 117 10.14 2.14 -10.27
N VAL A 118 10.13 3.48 -10.17
CA VAL A 118 11.05 4.34 -10.94
C VAL A 118 12.49 4.17 -10.46
N GLY A 119 12.72 4.20 -9.14
CA GLY A 119 14.04 4.01 -8.55
C GLY A 119 14.60 2.61 -8.79
N GLY A 120 13.75 1.59 -8.74
CA GLY A 120 14.10 0.18 -9.00
C GLY A 120 14.50 -0.05 -10.46
N GLU A 121 13.69 0.43 -11.43
CA GLU A 121 14.04 0.32 -12.86
C GLU A 121 15.38 0.98 -13.16
N ALA A 122 15.55 2.24 -12.74
CA ALA A 122 16.80 2.98 -12.96
C ALA A 122 17.99 2.33 -12.23
N GLY A 123 17.79 1.90 -10.99
CA GLY A 123 18.79 1.26 -10.16
C GLY A 123 19.29 -0.08 -10.72
N VAL A 124 18.39 -0.92 -11.22
CA VAL A 124 18.76 -2.21 -11.86
C VAL A 124 19.51 -1.98 -13.16
N ARG A 125 19.11 -1.00 -13.97
CA ARG A 125 19.83 -0.63 -15.18
C ARG A 125 21.25 -0.12 -14.86
N ALA A 126 21.41 0.72 -13.85
CA ALA A 126 22.70 1.22 -13.40
C ALA A 126 23.57 0.09 -12.80
N LEU A 127 22.96 -0.86 -12.06
CA LEU A 127 23.64 -2.02 -11.50
C LEU A 127 24.26 -2.92 -12.59
N GLY A 128 23.59 -3.02 -13.74
CA GLY A 128 24.16 -3.71 -14.91
C GLY A 128 25.44 -3.09 -15.44
N GLN A 129 25.62 -1.79 -15.27
CA GLN A 129 26.81 -1.06 -15.72
C GLN A 129 27.89 -1.02 -14.63
N GLN A 130 27.52 -0.80 -13.37
CA GLN A 130 28.44 -0.62 -12.25
C GLN A 130 27.92 -1.27 -10.97
N ASP A 131 28.59 -2.33 -10.52
CA ASP A 131 28.20 -3.09 -9.33
C ASP A 131 28.17 -2.26 -8.02
N LYS A 132 28.99 -1.21 -7.93
CA LYS A 132 29.05 -0.32 -6.74
C LYS A 132 27.77 0.49 -6.52
N VAL A 133 26.92 0.64 -7.54
CA VAL A 133 25.64 1.35 -7.44
C VAL A 133 24.63 0.60 -6.56
N PHE A 134 24.83 -0.68 -6.31
CA PHE A 134 23.92 -1.52 -5.53
C PHE A 134 23.56 -0.92 -4.17
N VAL A 135 24.55 -0.46 -3.42
CA VAL A 135 24.32 0.13 -2.08
C VAL A 135 23.49 1.42 -2.17
N GLY A 136 23.78 2.29 -3.15
CA GLY A 136 22.99 3.50 -3.36
C GLY A 136 21.55 3.20 -3.75
N MET A 137 21.33 2.24 -4.63
CA MET A 137 20.00 1.76 -5.00
C MET A 137 19.24 1.25 -3.77
N MET A 138 19.86 0.43 -2.94
CA MET A 138 19.25 -0.11 -1.73
C MET A 138 18.79 0.99 -0.77
N LEU A 139 19.61 2.02 -0.57
CA LEU A 139 19.26 3.15 0.30
C LEU A 139 18.03 3.90 -0.25
N ILE A 140 17.98 4.17 -1.56
CA ILE A 140 16.83 4.84 -2.19
C ILE A 140 15.55 4.00 -1.98
N LEU A 141 15.63 2.70 -2.17
CA LEU A 141 14.49 1.81 -2.02
C LEU A 141 13.98 1.75 -0.57
N ILE A 142 14.89 1.64 0.41
CA ILE A 142 14.54 1.62 1.85
C ILE A 142 13.83 2.90 2.25
N PHE A 143 14.33 4.07 1.84
CA PHE A 143 13.66 5.33 2.13
C PHE A 143 12.31 5.45 1.44
N SER A 144 12.20 4.97 0.21
CA SER A 144 10.91 4.96 -0.51
C SER A 144 9.88 4.08 0.18
N GLU A 145 10.28 2.89 0.67
CA GLU A 145 9.42 1.97 1.40
C GLU A 145 8.98 2.55 2.76
N ALA A 146 9.90 3.23 3.47
CA ALA A 146 9.61 3.86 4.74
C ALA A 146 8.44 4.85 4.66
N LEU A 147 8.24 5.54 3.53
CA LEU A 147 7.10 6.42 3.32
C LEU A 147 5.77 5.66 3.36
N GLY A 148 5.71 4.48 2.76
CA GLY A 148 4.54 3.59 2.85
C GLY A 148 4.29 3.09 4.28
N LEU A 149 5.36 2.74 5.00
CA LEU A 149 5.29 2.31 6.39
C LEU A 149 4.76 3.42 7.32
N TYR A 150 5.14 4.68 7.10
CA TYR A 150 4.59 5.81 7.88
C TYR A 150 3.08 5.92 7.69
N GLY A 151 2.58 5.72 6.46
CA GLY A 151 1.14 5.68 6.20
C GLY A 151 0.44 4.55 6.91
N LEU A 152 1.03 3.36 6.95
CA LEU A 152 0.51 2.23 7.72
C LEU A 152 0.39 2.56 9.20
N ILE A 153 1.45 3.12 9.81
CA ILE A 153 1.45 3.45 11.25
C ILE A 153 0.35 4.46 11.58
N VAL A 154 0.23 5.54 10.80
CA VAL A 154 -0.81 6.56 11.01
C VAL A 154 -2.21 5.96 10.81
N ALA A 155 -2.39 5.11 9.80
CA ALA A 155 -3.65 4.43 9.56
C ALA A 155 -4.05 3.55 10.75
N LEU A 156 -3.11 2.80 11.35
CA LEU A 156 -3.38 1.97 12.54
C LEU A 156 -3.75 2.80 13.76
N ILE A 157 -3.15 3.97 13.95
CA ILE A 157 -3.54 4.91 15.02
C ILE A 157 -4.97 5.41 14.81
N LEU A 158 -5.33 5.72 13.57
CA LEU A 158 -6.69 6.15 13.25
C LEU A 158 -7.74 5.04 13.40
N THR A 159 -7.35 3.77 13.39
CA THR A 159 -8.29 2.65 13.62
C THR A 159 -8.55 2.37 15.09
N GLN A 160 -7.76 2.88 16.03
CA GLN A 160 -7.96 2.69 17.47
C GLN A 160 -9.13 3.50 18.01
#